data_930f7fa2c95009ba90320c2c267a25b4
#
_entry.id   930f7fa2c95009ba90320c2c267a25b4
#
_cell.length_a   1.000
_cell.length_b   1.000
_cell.length_c   1.000
_cell.angle_alpha   90.00
_cell.angle_beta   90.00
_cell.angle_gamma   90.00
#
_symmetry.space_group_name_H-M   'P 1'
#
loop_
_entity.id
_entity.type
_entity.pdbx_description
1 polymer ?
#
loop_
_entity_poly.entity_id
_entity_poly.type
_entity_poly.pdbx_seq_one_letter_code
_entity_poly.pdbx_strand_id
1 'polypeptide(L)'
;MSLSAVLFLFLAHLGVGIVFTLALVSREAGVKFFRFNAGLAVILIAVALAVRPPASDPLSTAALAALALSELGVVVYWATVGRAMASIRPLLMVLAVGGGTVAVILQALALASQRSVPVQALTVASFLSSAAVLGGACTAMILGHWYLVIPSMQVSHLQSIVKVHIASMVVRVAVVSAAVLFAIATWQPGFGPSFRHYILSVDGVFFWQRVLFGLAGPAVLSYLTWETAKIRSTQSATGILYVDFFAVVVGEVLAKYILLATRVPV
;
A
#
# COMPACT_ATOMS: atom_id res chain seq x y z
N MET A 1 9.38 20.25 -4.88
CA MET A 1 8.91 18.91 -4.49
C MET A 1 9.66 18.48 -3.24
N SER A 2 8.98 18.00 -2.20
CA SER A 2 9.62 17.68 -0.91
C SER A 2 9.74 16.14 -0.78
N LEU A 3 10.93 15.65 -0.51
CA LEU A 3 11.19 14.23 -0.24
C LEU A 3 10.37 13.74 0.97
N SER A 4 10.15 14.60 1.97
CA SER A 4 9.32 14.29 3.13
C SER A 4 7.87 13.95 2.74
N ALA A 5 7.30 14.60 1.72
CA ALA A 5 5.95 14.29 1.24
C ALA A 5 5.88 12.90 0.57
N VAL A 6 6.91 12.51 -0.21
CA VAL A 6 7.00 11.16 -0.79
C VAL A 6 7.08 10.11 0.31
N LEU A 7 7.98 10.32 1.28
CA LEU A 7 8.17 9.40 2.42
C LEU A 7 6.91 9.30 3.27
N PHE A 8 6.27 10.43 3.59
CA PHE A 8 5.02 10.45 4.33
C PHE A 8 3.94 9.58 3.68
N LEU A 9 3.64 9.82 2.39
CA LEU A 9 2.64 9.06 1.66
C LEU A 9 3.00 7.57 1.56
N PHE A 10 4.27 7.27 1.28
CA PHE A 10 4.73 5.89 1.15
C PHE A 10 4.59 5.13 2.48
N LEU A 11 5.12 5.68 3.57
CA LEU A 11 5.12 5.03 4.88
C LEU A 11 3.71 4.91 5.46
N ALA A 12 2.87 5.94 5.29
CA ALA A 12 1.47 5.90 5.71
C ALA A 12 0.70 4.81 4.97
N HIS A 13 0.85 4.73 3.62
CA HIS A 13 0.18 3.70 2.82
C HIS A 13 0.68 2.29 3.15
N LEU A 14 1.98 2.11 3.36
CA LEU A 14 2.54 0.82 3.75
C LEU A 14 2.03 0.39 5.13
N GLY A 15 2.08 1.29 6.13
CA GLY A 15 1.61 1.00 7.48
C GLY A 15 0.11 0.67 7.52
N VAL A 16 -0.74 1.51 6.91
CA VAL A 16 -2.19 1.27 6.81
C VAL A 16 -2.49 -0.02 6.02
N GLY A 17 -1.75 -0.26 4.94
CA GLY A 17 -1.89 -1.48 4.13
C GLY A 17 -1.56 -2.75 4.92
N ILE A 18 -0.51 -2.74 5.76
CA ILE A 18 -0.19 -3.86 6.66
C ILE A 18 -1.34 -4.09 7.64
N VAL A 19 -1.90 -3.04 8.25
CA VAL A 19 -3.04 -3.17 9.18
C VAL A 19 -4.25 -3.77 8.49
N PHE A 20 -4.57 -3.30 7.27
CA PHE A 20 -5.66 -3.84 6.46
C PHE A 20 -5.46 -5.33 6.15
N THR A 21 -4.28 -5.71 5.64
CA THR A 21 -4.01 -7.11 5.27
C THR A 21 -3.88 -8.01 6.49
N LEU A 22 -3.40 -7.50 7.62
CA LEU A 22 -3.34 -8.25 8.88
C LEU A 22 -4.74 -8.68 9.37
N ALA A 23 -5.78 -7.89 9.10
CA ALA A 23 -7.17 -8.26 9.39
C ALA A 23 -7.67 -9.45 8.56
N LEU A 24 -7.01 -9.76 7.44
CA LEU A 24 -7.36 -10.87 6.54
C LEU A 24 -6.54 -12.15 6.81
N VAL A 25 -5.50 -12.08 7.63
CA VAL A 25 -4.66 -13.23 7.97
C VAL A 25 -5.38 -14.14 8.97
N SER A 26 -5.28 -15.46 8.74
CA SER A 26 -5.79 -16.46 9.69
C SER A 26 -5.11 -16.34 11.05
N ARG A 27 -5.90 -16.49 12.13
CA ARG A 27 -5.39 -16.51 13.51
C ARG A 27 -4.40 -17.63 13.79
N GLU A 28 -4.35 -18.65 12.95
CA GLU A 28 -3.40 -19.77 13.04
C GLU A 28 -1.94 -19.32 12.81
N ALA A 29 -1.70 -18.16 12.18
CA ALA A 29 -0.36 -17.57 12.09
C ALA A 29 0.26 -17.26 13.48
N GLY A 30 -0.57 -17.24 14.51
CA GLY A 30 -0.16 -17.14 15.90
C GLY A 30 0.13 -15.71 16.38
N VAL A 31 0.11 -15.54 17.69
CA VAL A 31 0.24 -14.24 18.36
C VAL A 31 1.53 -13.50 17.97
N LYS A 32 2.64 -14.21 17.82
CA LYS A 32 3.94 -13.60 17.47
C LYS A 32 3.89 -12.93 16.09
N PHE A 33 3.23 -13.57 15.11
CA PHE A 33 3.04 -13.00 13.78
C PHE A 33 2.24 -11.69 13.82
N PHE A 34 1.10 -11.71 14.49
CA PHE A 34 0.24 -10.53 14.63
C PHE A 34 0.95 -9.40 15.36
N ARG A 35 1.68 -9.71 16.43
CA ARG A 35 2.42 -8.72 17.20
C ARG A 35 3.56 -8.10 16.40
N PHE A 36 4.30 -8.90 15.63
CA PHE A 36 5.37 -8.41 14.77
C PHE A 36 4.82 -7.44 13.71
N ASN A 37 3.79 -7.85 12.96
CA ASN A 37 3.22 -7.02 11.90
C ASN A 37 2.55 -5.75 12.45
N ALA A 38 1.83 -5.84 13.56
CA ALA A 38 1.26 -4.66 14.22
C ALA A 38 2.36 -3.69 14.70
N GLY A 39 3.45 -4.21 15.30
CA GLY A 39 4.59 -3.39 15.70
C GLY A 39 5.29 -2.73 14.51
N LEU A 40 5.42 -3.43 13.39
CA LEU A 40 5.96 -2.85 12.15
C LEU A 40 5.06 -1.71 11.64
N ALA A 41 3.73 -1.92 11.63
CA ALA A 41 2.78 -0.89 11.21
C ALA A 41 2.85 0.34 12.13
N VAL A 42 2.94 0.15 13.45
CA VAL A 42 3.14 1.24 14.43
C VAL A 42 4.39 2.06 14.08
N ILE A 43 5.53 1.41 13.85
CA ILE A 43 6.77 2.13 13.52
C ILE A 43 6.60 2.92 12.23
N LEU A 44 6.01 2.32 11.19
CA LEU A 44 5.85 2.96 9.88
C LEU A 44 4.92 4.17 9.94
N ILE A 45 3.76 4.05 10.62
CA ILE A 45 2.81 5.16 10.75
C ILE A 45 3.38 6.26 11.65
N ALA A 46 4.05 5.91 12.76
CA ALA A 46 4.70 6.87 13.63
C ALA A 46 5.77 7.67 12.89
N VAL A 47 6.63 7.01 12.10
CA VAL A 47 7.63 7.68 11.27
C VAL A 47 6.97 8.56 10.21
N ALA A 48 5.88 8.06 9.56
CA ALA A 48 5.10 8.88 8.62
C ALA A 48 4.61 10.17 9.29
N LEU A 49 4.00 10.07 10.47
CA LEU A 49 3.53 11.23 11.23
C LEU A 49 4.67 12.18 11.65
N ALA A 50 5.87 11.66 11.91
CA ALA A 50 7.02 12.48 12.26
C ALA A 50 7.58 13.28 11.06
N VAL A 51 7.57 12.69 9.85
CA VAL A 51 8.08 13.35 8.62
C VAL A 51 6.99 14.05 7.80
N ARG A 52 5.77 14.15 8.34
CA ARG A 52 4.63 14.73 7.64
C ARG A 52 4.91 16.17 7.17
N PRO A 53 4.44 16.58 6.00
CA PRO A 53 4.41 17.97 5.62
C PRO A 53 3.44 18.75 6.50
N PRO A 54 3.61 20.09 6.65
CA PRO A 54 2.66 20.92 7.36
C PRO A 54 1.26 20.80 6.76
N ALA A 55 0.25 20.65 7.60
CA ALA A 55 -1.14 20.71 7.16
C ALA A 55 -1.53 22.15 6.82
N SER A 56 -1.93 22.37 5.58
CA SER A 56 -2.26 23.72 5.06
C SER A 56 -3.77 23.94 4.86
N ASP A 57 -4.56 22.88 5.00
CA ASP A 57 -6.00 22.89 4.74
C ASP A 57 -6.77 21.94 5.68
N PRO A 58 -8.10 22.10 5.82
CA PRO A 58 -8.90 21.27 6.72
C PRO A 58 -8.86 19.77 6.38
N LEU A 59 -8.80 19.39 5.07
CA LEU A 59 -8.75 17.99 4.65
C LEU A 59 -7.42 17.35 5.06
N SER A 60 -6.30 18.04 4.89
CA SER A 60 -4.99 17.59 5.37
C SER A 60 -4.97 17.38 6.88
N THR A 61 -5.56 18.33 7.64
CA THR A 61 -5.67 18.22 9.09
C THR A 61 -6.53 17.02 9.51
N ALA A 62 -7.68 16.83 8.87
CA ALA A 62 -8.55 15.69 9.11
C ALA A 62 -7.88 14.35 8.75
N ALA A 63 -7.11 14.31 7.65
CA ALA A 63 -6.34 13.15 7.25
C ALA A 63 -5.29 12.75 8.30
N LEU A 64 -4.58 13.73 8.86
CA LEU A 64 -3.62 13.49 9.94
C LEU A 64 -4.30 13.02 11.23
N ALA A 65 -5.44 13.60 11.59
CA ALA A 65 -6.21 13.17 12.76
C ALA A 65 -6.71 11.72 12.60
N ALA A 66 -7.23 11.36 11.42
CA ALA A 66 -7.67 10.00 11.12
C ALA A 66 -6.48 9.00 11.14
N LEU A 67 -5.30 9.40 10.64
CA LEU A 67 -4.10 8.58 10.67
C LEU A 67 -3.61 8.38 12.12
N ALA A 68 -3.64 9.42 12.94
CA ALA A 68 -3.29 9.34 14.36
C ALA A 68 -4.28 8.45 15.15
N LEU A 69 -5.58 8.49 14.81
CA LEU A 69 -6.58 7.59 15.39
C LEU A 69 -6.31 6.14 15.00
N SER A 70 -5.97 5.89 13.73
CA SER A 70 -5.55 4.56 13.26
C SER A 70 -4.32 4.08 14.02
N GLU A 71 -3.31 4.93 14.16
CA GLU A 71 -2.09 4.63 14.91
C GLU A 71 -2.38 4.24 16.35
N LEU A 72 -3.21 5.01 17.06
CA LEU A 72 -3.63 4.70 18.42
C LEU A 72 -4.30 3.31 18.50
N GLY A 73 -5.19 3.00 17.57
CA GLY A 73 -5.83 1.69 17.46
C GLY A 73 -4.83 0.55 17.29
N VAL A 74 -3.84 0.73 16.42
CA VAL A 74 -2.79 -0.28 16.18
C VAL A 74 -1.86 -0.42 17.40
N VAL A 75 -1.47 0.68 18.04
CA VAL A 75 -0.64 0.66 19.27
C VAL A 75 -1.32 -0.13 20.37
N VAL A 76 -2.61 0.16 20.64
CA VAL A 76 -3.37 -0.57 21.66
C VAL A 76 -3.54 -2.04 21.27
N TYR A 77 -3.80 -2.33 19.98
CA TYR A 77 -3.84 -3.70 19.49
C TYR A 77 -2.50 -4.42 19.71
N TRP A 78 -1.38 -3.82 19.31
CA TRP A 78 -0.04 -4.36 19.48
C TRP A 78 0.31 -4.65 20.94
N ALA A 79 -0.04 -3.74 21.83
CA ALA A 79 0.22 -3.88 23.26
C ALA A 79 -0.61 -5.01 23.91
N THR A 80 -1.83 -5.23 23.43
CA THR A 80 -2.80 -6.16 24.04
C THR A 80 -2.83 -7.55 23.39
N VAL A 81 -2.36 -7.69 22.14
CA VAL A 81 -2.41 -8.97 21.41
C VAL A 81 -1.57 -10.04 22.15
N GLY A 82 -2.22 -11.18 22.46
CA GLY A 82 -1.63 -12.29 23.20
C GLY A 82 -1.48 -12.10 24.71
N ARG A 83 -1.92 -10.96 25.28
CA ARG A 83 -1.79 -10.65 26.70
C ARG A 83 -3.14 -10.43 27.40
N ALA A 84 -3.92 -9.45 26.93
CA ALA A 84 -5.14 -9.00 27.57
C ALA A 84 -6.21 -8.59 26.57
N MET A 85 -7.41 -8.26 27.04
CA MET A 85 -8.45 -7.55 26.29
C MET A 85 -8.87 -8.26 24.99
N ALA A 86 -8.97 -9.59 25.00
CA ALA A 86 -9.30 -10.38 23.80
C ALA A 86 -10.64 -9.97 23.16
N SER A 87 -11.61 -9.56 23.99
CA SER A 87 -12.95 -9.16 23.53
C SER A 87 -12.99 -7.88 22.73
N ILE A 88 -12.08 -6.92 22.99
CA ILE A 88 -12.07 -5.62 22.27
C ILE A 88 -11.14 -5.60 21.05
N ARG A 89 -10.31 -6.65 20.85
CA ARG A 89 -9.37 -6.70 19.70
C ARG A 89 -10.04 -6.56 18.34
N PRO A 90 -11.22 -7.18 18.06
CA PRO A 90 -11.91 -6.96 16.81
C PRO A 90 -12.29 -5.49 16.59
N LEU A 91 -12.77 -4.82 17.65
CA LEU A 91 -13.10 -3.40 17.59
C LEU A 91 -11.86 -2.54 17.33
N LEU A 92 -10.75 -2.82 18.01
CA LEU A 92 -9.48 -2.11 17.78
C LEU A 92 -9.00 -2.28 16.33
N MET A 93 -9.13 -3.48 15.76
CA MET A 93 -8.77 -3.73 14.37
C MET A 93 -9.70 -2.97 13.42
N VAL A 94 -11.01 -2.95 13.68
CA VAL A 94 -11.97 -2.16 12.87
C VAL A 94 -11.66 -0.67 12.94
N LEU A 95 -11.36 -0.13 14.13
CA LEU A 95 -10.97 1.28 14.30
C LEU A 95 -9.65 1.60 13.58
N ALA A 96 -8.66 0.72 13.67
CA ALA A 96 -7.38 0.90 13.02
C ALA A 96 -7.51 0.87 11.48
N VAL A 97 -8.19 -0.14 10.94
CA VAL A 97 -8.44 -0.27 9.49
C VAL A 97 -9.32 0.88 8.98
N GLY A 98 -10.43 1.16 9.68
CA GLY A 98 -11.36 2.23 9.30
C GLY A 98 -10.71 3.61 9.34
N GLY A 99 -10.02 3.94 10.45
CA GLY A 99 -9.27 5.19 10.59
C GLY A 99 -8.18 5.35 9.53
N GLY A 100 -7.42 4.29 9.28
CA GLY A 100 -6.39 4.27 8.23
C GLY A 100 -6.98 4.45 6.83
N THR A 101 -8.08 3.78 6.51
CA THR A 101 -8.77 3.92 5.23
C THR A 101 -9.29 5.34 5.03
N VAL A 102 -9.94 5.92 6.04
CA VAL A 102 -10.39 7.32 6.02
C VAL A 102 -9.21 8.27 5.84
N ALA A 103 -8.11 8.05 6.56
CA ALA A 103 -6.90 8.87 6.41
C ALA A 103 -6.37 8.86 4.97
N VAL A 104 -6.28 7.69 4.34
CA VAL A 104 -5.81 7.53 2.95
C VAL A 104 -6.76 8.22 1.96
N ILE A 105 -8.07 8.13 2.15
CA ILE A 105 -9.07 8.83 1.34
C ILE A 105 -8.92 10.35 1.48
N LEU A 106 -8.83 10.85 2.69
CA LEU A 106 -8.70 12.29 2.95
C LEU A 106 -7.37 12.85 2.42
N GLN A 107 -6.26 12.09 2.50
CA GLN A 107 -4.99 12.45 1.87
C GLN A 107 -5.13 12.62 0.35
N ALA A 108 -5.83 11.68 -0.30
CA ALA A 108 -6.09 11.74 -1.74
C ALA A 108 -6.94 12.96 -2.12
N LEU A 109 -8.01 13.20 -1.37
CA LEU A 109 -8.91 14.35 -1.60
C LEU A 109 -8.21 15.68 -1.33
N ALA A 110 -7.38 15.79 -0.28
CA ALA A 110 -6.59 16.98 0.00
C ALA A 110 -5.65 17.31 -1.18
N LEU A 111 -4.95 16.29 -1.71
CA LEU A 111 -4.02 16.48 -2.83
C LEU A 111 -4.74 16.83 -4.14
N ALA A 112 -5.97 16.37 -4.34
CA ALA A 112 -6.77 16.57 -5.53
C ALA A 112 -7.92 17.59 -5.33
N SER A 113 -7.93 18.38 -4.26
CA SER A 113 -9.05 19.26 -3.86
C SER A 113 -9.45 20.28 -4.94
N GLN A 114 -8.48 20.75 -5.74
CA GLN A 114 -8.70 21.72 -6.83
C GLN A 114 -8.91 21.04 -8.21
N ARG A 115 -9.11 19.72 -8.24
CA ARG A 115 -9.26 18.95 -9.47
C ARG A 115 -10.72 18.55 -9.69
N SER A 116 -11.05 18.14 -10.93
CA SER A 116 -12.36 17.61 -11.27
C SER A 116 -12.70 16.33 -10.49
N VAL A 117 -13.98 16.07 -10.30
CA VAL A 117 -14.46 14.88 -9.57
C VAL A 117 -13.86 13.56 -10.09
N PRO A 118 -13.75 13.32 -11.43
CA PRO A 118 -13.10 12.11 -11.93
C PRO A 118 -11.63 11.98 -11.49
N VAL A 119 -10.87 13.09 -11.47
CA VAL A 119 -9.47 13.08 -10.99
C VAL A 119 -9.41 12.80 -9.50
N GLN A 120 -10.31 13.36 -8.69
CA GLN A 120 -10.41 13.05 -7.27
C GLN A 120 -10.69 11.56 -7.05
N ALA A 121 -11.65 10.99 -7.77
CA ALA A 121 -12.00 9.57 -7.69
C ALA A 121 -10.81 8.66 -8.08
N LEU A 122 -10.12 8.98 -9.17
CA LEU A 122 -8.92 8.24 -9.60
C LEU A 122 -7.78 8.36 -8.59
N THR A 123 -7.61 9.53 -7.94
CA THR A 123 -6.59 9.72 -6.89
C THR A 123 -6.92 8.89 -5.65
N VAL A 124 -8.18 8.87 -5.22
CA VAL A 124 -8.63 8.01 -4.11
C VAL A 124 -8.41 6.53 -4.44
N ALA A 125 -8.82 6.08 -5.62
CA ALA A 125 -8.63 4.70 -6.07
C ALA A 125 -7.14 4.33 -6.13
N SER A 126 -6.29 5.24 -6.62
CA SER A 126 -4.84 5.06 -6.66
C SER A 126 -4.23 4.93 -5.25
N PHE A 127 -4.67 5.73 -4.29
CA PHE A 127 -4.15 5.69 -2.92
C PHE A 127 -4.57 4.41 -2.20
N LEU A 128 -5.84 4.03 -2.30
CA LEU A 128 -6.35 2.80 -1.70
C LEU A 128 -5.70 1.55 -2.30
N SER A 129 -5.60 1.48 -3.63
CA SER A 129 -4.93 0.35 -4.30
C SER A 129 -3.43 0.30 -3.98
N SER A 130 -2.76 1.44 -3.84
CA SER A 130 -1.37 1.53 -3.38
C SER A 130 -1.19 0.94 -1.98
N ALA A 131 -2.04 1.34 -1.02
CA ALA A 131 -1.99 0.79 0.33
C ALA A 131 -2.25 -0.73 0.34
N ALA A 132 -3.22 -1.20 -0.45
CA ALA A 132 -3.54 -2.62 -0.56
C ALA A 132 -2.38 -3.45 -1.14
N VAL A 133 -1.73 -2.97 -2.20
CA VAL A 133 -0.57 -3.66 -2.82
C VAL A 133 0.63 -3.67 -1.87
N LEU A 134 0.97 -2.55 -1.26
CA LEU A 134 2.08 -2.44 -0.30
C LEU A 134 1.86 -3.39 0.90
N GLY A 135 0.68 -3.33 1.50
CA GLY A 135 0.33 -4.21 2.62
C GLY A 135 0.28 -5.68 2.22
N GLY A 136 -0.32 -5.98 1.06
CA GLY A 136 -0.41 -7.34 0.52
C GLY A 136 0.96 -7.96 0.29
N ALA A 137 1.85 -7.27 -0.39
CA ALA A 137 3.22 -7.71 -0.65
C ALA A 137 4.02 -7.92 0.65
N CYS A 138 3.97 -6.93 1.57
CA CYS A 138 4.67 -6.99 2.85
C CYS A 138 4.16 -8.16 3.71
N THR A 139 2.85 -8.28 3.87
CA THR A 139 2.26 -9.34 4.70
C THR A 139 2.48 -10.72 4.08
N ALA A 140 2.40 -10.87 2.75
CA ALA A 140 2.69 -12.11 2.06
C ALA A 140 4.16 -12.53 2.24
N MET A 141 5.09 -11.58 2.09
CA MET A 141 6.52 -11.83 2.30
C MET A 141 6.81 -12.29 3.74
N ILE A 142 6.29 -11.57 4.74
CA ILE A 142 6.48 -11.93 6.14
C ILE A 142 5.85 -13.29 6.45
N LEU A 143 4.66 -13.57 5.93
CA LEU A 143 3.99 -14.85 6.12
C LEU A 143 4.78 -15.99 5.45
N GLY A 144 5.31 -15.77 4.24
CA GLY A 144 6.21 -16.71 3.56
C GLY A 144 7.43 -17.05 4.42
N HIS A 145 8.08 -16.02 5.00
CA HIS A 145 9.18 -16.23 5.93
C HIS A 145 8.74 -17.02 7.17
N TRP A 146 7.52 -16.77 7.68
CA TRP A 146 6.97 -17.47 8.84
C TRP A 146 6.83 -18.97 8.62
N TYR A 147 6.54 -19.40 7.36
CA TYR A 147 6.51 -20.81 6.99
C TYR A 147 7.87 -21.52 7.09
N LEU A 148 8.97 -20.77 6.94
CA LEU A 148 10.32 -21.34 7.12
C LEU A 148 10.60 -21.62 8.61
N VAL A 149 9.95 -20.87 9.52
CA VAL A 149 10.09 -21.02 10.98
C VAL A 149 9.10 -22.04 11.54
N ILE A 150 7.88 -22.11 10.97
CA ILE A 150 6.81 -23.01 11.41
C ILE A 150 6.32 -23.84 10.21
N PRO A 151 7.06 -24.89 9.81
CA PRO A 151 6.72 -25.70 8.62
C PRO A 151 5.39 -26.47 8.73
N SER A 152 4.84 -26.63 9.94
CA SER A 152 3.57 -27.33 10.19
C SER A 152 2.33 -26.51 9.86
N MET A 153 2.47 -25.21 9.56
CA MET A 153 1.37 -24.33 9.23
C MET A 153 0.77 -24.67 7.87
N GLN A 154 -0.56 -24.60 7.74
CA GLN A 154 -1.26 -24.95 6.49
C GLN A 154 -0.94 -23.97 5.36
N VAL A 155 -0.47 -24.47 4.21
CA VAL A 155 -0.11 -23.65 3.03
C VAL A 155 -1.28 -22.82 2.50
N SER A 156 -2.52 -23.22 2.78
CA SER A 156 -3.73 -22.49 2.42
C SER A 156 -3.75 -21.04 2.92
N HIS A 157 -3.12 -20.75 4.07
CA HIS A 157 -3.05 -19.37 4.61
C HIS A 157 -2.15 -18.49 3.74
N LEU A 158 -0.99 -19.01 3.31
CA LEU A 158 -0.13 -18.31 2.35
C LEU A 158 -0.87 -18.08 1.03
N GLN A 159 -1.51 -19.12 0.50
CA GLN A 159 -2.30 -19.01 -0.72
C GLN A 159 -3.40 -17.95 -0.62
N SER A 160 -4.08 -17.83 0.53
CA SER A 160 -5.12 -16.81 0.73
C SER A 160 -4.56 -15.38 0.65
N ILE A 161 -3.43 -15.11 1.30
CA ILE A 161 -2.80 -13.77 1.26
C ILE A 161 -2.20 -13.48 -0.11
N VAL A 162 -1.62 -14.47 -0.79
CA VAL A 162 -1.13 -14.33 -2.17
C VAL A 162 -2.30 -13.99 -3.13
N LYS A 163 -3.48 -14.59 -2.95
CA LYS A 163 -4.68 -14.22 -3.73
C LYS A 163 -5.09 -12.77 -3.48
N VAL A 164 -5.09 -12.31 -2.23
CA VAL A 164 -5.38 -10.91 -1.89
C VAL A 164 -4.37 -9.99 -2.56
N HIS A 165 -3.09 -10.34 -2.53
CA HIS A 165 -2.04 -9.56 -3.18
C HIS A 165 -2.22 -9.51 -4.71
N ILE A 166 -2.50 -10.65 -5.37
CA ILE A 166 -2.80 -10.70 -6.81
C ILE A 166 -4.02 -9.81 -7.15
N ALA A 167 -5.10 -9.93 -6.37
CA ALA A 167 -6.28 -9.10 -6.58
C ALA A 167 -5.96 -7.60 -6.44
N SER A 168 -5.16 -7.23 -5.44
CA SER A 168 -4.67 -5.86 -5.25
C SER A 168 -3.85 -5.38 -6.45
N MET A 169 -2.99 -6.24 -7.00
CA MET A 169 -2.18 -5.93 -8.19
C MET A 169 -3.06 -5.71 -9.43
N VAL A 170 -4.05 -6.56 -9.65
CA VAL A 170 -4.99 -6.39 -10.78
C VAL A 170 -5.73 -5.06 -10.68
N VAL A 171 -6.25 -4.73 -9.49
CA VAL A 171 -6.90 -3.43 -9.23
C VAL A 171 -5.91 -2.28 -9.45
N ARG A 172 -4.68 -2.41 -8.95
CA ARG A 172 -3.64 -1.38 -9.09
C ARG A 172 -3.32 -1.10 -10.56
N VAL A 173 -3.09 -2.14 -11.35
CA VAL A 173 -2.84 -2.03 -12.80
C VAL A 173 -4.02 -1.34 -13.51
N ALA A 174 -5.25 -1.75 -13.20
CA ALA A 174 -6.44 -1.16 -13.80
C ALA A 174 -6.57 0.34 -13.45
N VAL A 175 -6.38 0.71 -12.19
CA VAL A 175 -6.46 2.10 -11.72
C VAL A 175 -5.37 2.97 -12.36
N VAL A 176 -4.12 2.49 -12.41
CA VAL A 176 -3.02 3.23 -13.06
C VAL A 176 -3.28 3.40 -14.54
N SER A 177 -3.73 2.34 -15.24
CA SER A 177 -4.08 2.42 -16.65
C SER A 177 -5.20 3.44 -16.90
N ALA A 178 -6.26 3.42 -16.08
CA ALA A 178 -7.34 4.39 -16.17
C ALA A 178 -6.86 5.83 -15.93
N ALA A 179 -6.00 6.05 -14.93
CA ALA A 179 -5.45 7.38 -14.64
C ALA A 179 -4.58 7.91 -15.78
N VAL A 180 -3.74 7.07 -16.37
CA VAL A 180 -2.87 7.43 -17.52
C VAL A 180 -3.72 7.77 -18.74
N LEU A 181 -4.67 6.90 -19.10
CA LEU A 181 -5.56 7.12 -20.25
C LEU A 181 -6.41 8.38 -20.05
N PHE A 182 -6.95 8.59 -18.85
CA PHE A 182 -7.70 9.80 -18.55
C PHE A 182 -6.85 11.06 -18.66
N ALA A 183 -5.62 11.05 -18.12
CA ALA A 183 -4.70 12.19 -18.20
C ALA A 183 -4.31 12.54 -19.65
N ILE A 184 -4.16 11.53 -20.51
CA ILE A 184 -3.87 11.73 -21.95
C ILE A 184 -5.11 12.25 -22.67
N ALA A 185 -6.29 11.68 -22.42
CA ALA A 185 -7.52 12.01 -23.13
C ALA A 185 -8.08 13.41 -22.78
N THR A 186 -7.83 13.88 -21.54
CA THR A 186 -8.38 15.17 -21.06
C THR A 186 -7.39 16.33 -21.15
N TRP A 187 -6.20 16.10 -21.70
CA TRP A 187 -5.23 17.17 -21.87
C TRP A 187 -5.70 18.22 -22.90
N GLN A 188 -5.51 19.49 -22.56
CA GLN A 188 -5.84 20.62 -23.44
C GLN A 188 -4.60 21.49 -23.71
N PRO A 189 -4.41 22.00 -24.94
CA PRO A 189 -3.36 22.93 -25.27
C PRO A 189 -3.43 24.18 -24.37
N GLY A 190 -2.27 24.69 -23.92
CA GLY A 190 -2.17 25.88 -23.08
C GLY A 190 -2.04 25.59 -21.58
N PHE A 191 -2.28 24.37 -21.10
CA PHE A 191 -2.12 23.98 -19.69
C PHE A 191 -0.78 23.31 -19.35
N GLY A 192 0.27 23.56 -20.13
CA GLY A 192 1.59 22.96 -19.94
C GLY A 192 1.80 21.65 -20.75
N PRO A 193 2.94 20.96 -20.57
CA PRO A 193 3.24 19.75 -21.31
C PRO A 193 2.25 18.64 -20.97
N SER A 194 1.83 17.87 -21.99
CA SER A 194 0.93 16.73 -21.79
C SER A 194 1.61 15.60 -21.03
N PHE A 195 0.82 14.77 -20.33
CA PHE A 195 1.37 13.57 -19.70
C PHE A 195 1.96 12.61 -20.73
N ARG A 196 1.42 12.58 -21.97
CA ARG A 196 2.02 11.86 -23.09
C ARG A 196 3.44 12.36 -23.40
N HIS A 197 3.65 13.68 -23.41
CA HIS A 197 4.99 14.25 -23.59
C HIS A 197 5.93 13.85 -22.48
N TYR A 198 5.47 13.88 -21.22
CA TYR A 198 6.23 13.42 -20.06
C TYR A 198 6.70 11.96 -20.24
N ILE A 199 5.79 11.04 -20.59
CA ILE A 199 6.11 9.61 -20.78
C ILE A 199 7.17 9.39 -21.86
N LEU A 200 7.18 10.23 -22.91
CA LEU A 200 8.09 10.11 -24.06
C LEU A 200 9.37 10.96 -23.92
N SER A 201 9.49 11.75 -22.88
CA SER A 201 10.68 12.57 -22.58
C SER A 201 11.71 11.77 -21.76
N VAL A 202 12.86 12.37 -21.52
CA VAL A 202 13.92 11.79 -20.66
C VAL A 202 13.40 11.59 -19.23
N ASP A 203 12.57 12.49 -18.72
CA ASP A 203 11.96 12.38 -17.39
C ASP A 203 10.97 11.20 -17.31
N GLY A 204 10.48 10.71 -18.44
CA GLY A 204 9.63 9.52 -18.53
C GLY A 204 10.32 8.23 -18.13
N VAL A 205 11.64 8.23 -17.93
CA VAL A 205 12.38 7.06 -17.40
C VAL A 205 11.79 6.59 -16.06
N PHE A 206 11.39 7.53 -15.18
CA PHE A 206 10.77 7.19 -13.88
C PHE A 206 9.40 6.53 -14.05
N PHE A 207 8.62 6.94 -15.05
CA PHE A 207 7.35 6.30 -15.38
C PHE A 207 7.57 4.86 -15.87
N TRP A 208 8.51 4.65 -16.78
CA TRP A 208 8.79 3.31 -17.30
C TRP A 208 9.40 2.39 -16.24
N GLN A 209 10.24 2.90 -15.35
CA GLN A 209 10.70 2.15 -14.18
C GLN A 209 9.53 1.81 -13.26
N ARG A 210 8.59 2.74 -13.04
CA ARG A 210 7.36 2.47 -12.29
C ARG A 210 6.52 1.36 -12.93
N VAL A 211 6.35 1.37 -14.25
CA VAL A 211 5.61 0.33 -14.97
C VAL A 211 6.32 -1.02 -14.85
N LEU A 212 7.63 -1.05 -15.08
CA LEU A 212 8.40 -2.29 -15.11
C LEU A 212 8.54 -2.91 -13.71
N PHE A 213 9.03 -2.13 -12.74
CA PHE A 213 9.30 -2.63 -11.38
C PHE A 213 8.06 -2.63 -10.49
N GLY A 214 7.14 -1.70 -10.66
CA GLY A 214 6.01 -1.56 -9.76
C GLY A 214 4.68 -2.14 -10.24
N LEU A 215 4.58 -2.56 -11.51
CA LEU A 215 3.37 -3.17 -12.06
C LEU A 215 3.68 -4.51 -12.75
N ALA A 216 4.45 -4.50 -13.83
CA ALA A 216 4.69 -5.72 -14.63
C ALA A 216 5.49 -6.77 -13.85
N GLY A 217 6.59 -6.36 -13.19
CA GLY A 217 7.42 -7.24 -12.37
C GLY A 217 6.60 -7.92 -11.26
N PRO A 218 5.95 -7.15 -10.35
CA PRO A 218 5.13 -7.72 -9.29
C PRO A 218 3.94 -8.55 -9.80
N ALA A 219 3.32 -8.21 -10.92
CA ALA A 219 2.25 -9.01 -11.50
C ALA A 219 2.74 -10.41 -11.90
N VAL A 220 3.92 -10.49 -12.54
CA VAL A 220 4.56 -11.77 -12.90
C VAL A 220 5.02 -12.52 -11.63
N LEU A 221 5.66 -11.83 -10.69
CA LEU A 221 6.18 -12.44 -9.46
C LEU A 221 5.07 -12.98 -8.56
N SER A 222 3.95 -12.26 -8.42
CA SER A 222 2.79 -12.73 -7.67
C SER A 222 2.19 -13.99 -8.30
N TYR A 223 2.12 -14.06 -9.63
CA TYR A 223 1.67 -15.26 -10.34
C TYR A 223 2.63 -16.44 -10.10
N LEU A 224 3.93 -16.24 -10.22
CA LEU A 224 4.94 -17.28 -9.93
C LEU A 224 4.88 -17.74 -8.47
N THR A 225 4.65 -16.80 -7.53
CA THR A 225 4.42 -17.14 -6.12
C THR A 225 3.20 -18.03 -5.95
N TRP A 226 2.11 -17.74 -6.66
CA TRP A 226 0.91 -18.56 -6.64
C TRP A 226 1.19 -19.98 -7.14
N GLU A 227 1.87 -20.12 -8.27
CA GLU A 227 2.20 -21.43 -8.84
C GLU A 227 3.13 -22.25 -7.92
N THR A 228 4.14 -21.64 -7.33
CA THR A 228 5.04 -22.29 -6.37
C THR A 228 4.33 -22.67 -5.05
N ALA A 229 3.38 -21.84 -4.59
CA ALA A 229 2.58 -22.16 -3.40
C ALA A 229 1.60 -23.31 -3.64
N LYS A 230 1.09 -23.52 -4.86
CA LYS A 230 0.24 -24.66 -5.22
C LYS A 230 0.95 -26.00 -5.04
N ILE A 231 2.20 -26.08 -5.44
CA ILE A 231 3.04 -27.29 -5.33
C ILE A 231 3.72 -27.42 -3.96
N ARG A 232 3.32 -26.58 -3.00
CA ARG A 232 3.86 -26.54 -1.62
C ARG A 232 5.38 -26.26 -1.55
N SER A 233 5.96 -25.62 -2.56
CA SER A 233 7.35 -25.15 -2.54
C SER A 233 7.45 -23.82 -1.78
N THR A 234 7.30 -23.87 -0.45
CA THR A 234 7.23 -22.67 0.40
C THR A 234 8.54 -21.88 0.40
N GLN A 235 9.69 -22.53 0.28
CA GLN A 235 10.99 -21.85 0.17
C GLN A 235 11.08 -21.02 -1.10
N SER A 236 10.73 -21.61 -2.26
CA SER A 236 10.74 -20.89 -3.54
C SER A 236 9.72 -19.76 -3.54
N ALA A 237 8.50 -20.01 -3.05
CA ALA A 237 7.48 -18.97 -2.90
C ALA A 237 7.96 -17.80 -2.04
N THR A 238 8.63 -18.07 -0.91
CA THR A 238 9.20 -17.05 -0.03
C THR A 238 10.30 -16.25 -0.74
N GLY A 239 11.21 -16.90 -1.45
CA GLY A 239 12.25 -16.23 -2.24
C GLY A 239 11.67 -15.25 -3.27
N ILE A 240 10.64 -15.69 -4.01
CA ILE A 240 9.93 -14.82 -4.97
C ILE A 240 9.26 -13.64 -4.26
N LEU A 241 8.62 -13.85 -3.11
CA LEU A 241 7.95 -12.79 -2.34
C LEU A 241 8.90 -11.70 -1.83
N TYR A 242 10.16 -12.01 -1.52
CA TYR A 242 11.16 -10.99 -1.18
C TYR A 242 11.44 -10.07 -2.37
N VAL A 243 11.63 -10.64 -3.56
CA VAL A 243 11.88 -9.87 -4.79
C VAL A 243 10.64 -9.05 -5.16
N ASP A 244 9.45 -9.66 -5.04
CA ASP A 244 8.16 -9.02 -5.30
C ASP A 244 7.94 -7.82 -4.38
N PHE A 245 8.12 -7.98 -3.07
CA PHE A 245 7.99 -6.87 -2.13
C PHE A 245 8.98 -5.74 -2.43
N PHE A 246 10.24 -6.06 -2.72
CA PHE A 246 11.22 -5.04 -3.10
C PHE A 246 10.79 -4.28 -4.36
N ALA A 247 10.32 -4.98 -5.38
CA ALA A 247 9.85 -4.38 -6.63
C ALA A 247 8.62 -3.48 -6.41
N VAL A 248 7.65 -3.93 -5.58
CA VAL A 248 6.49 -3.13 -5.16
C VAL A 248 6.94 -1.86 -4.44
N VAL A 249 7.88 -1.94 -3.49
CA VAL A 249 8.40 -0.78 -2.75
C VAL A 249 9.00 0.25 -3.71
N VAL A 250 9.91 -0.17 -4.59
CA VAL A 250 10.51 0.72 -5.59
C VAL A 250 9.44 1.36 -6.46
N GLY A 251 8.52 0.55 -6.97
CA GLY A 251 7.43 1.03 -7.81
C GLY A 251 6.52 2.03 -7.11
N GLU A 252 6.14 1.80 -5.86
CA GLU A 252 5.24 2.69 -5.13
C GLU A 252 5.93 3.99 -4.66
N VAL A 253 7.23 3.96 -4.38
CA VAL A 253 8.00 5.20 -4.15
C VAL A 253 8.03 6.05 -5.43
N LEU A 254 8.31 5.43 -6.58
CA LEU A 254 8.25 6.12 -7.88
C LEU A 254 6.85 6.67 -8.20
N ALA A 255 5.79 5.92 -7.87
CA ALA A 255 4.42 6.39 -8.04
C ALA A 255 4.13 7.68 -7.24
N LYS A 256 4.58 7.76 -5.98
CA LYS A 256 4.43 8.97 -5.15
C LYS A 256 5.27 10.14 -5.71
N TYR A 257 6.47 9.84 -6.19
CA TYR A 257 7.31 10.82 -6.85
C TYR A 257 6.62 11.40 -8.10
N ILE A 258 6.15 10.55 -9.03
CA ILE A 258 5.50 10.97 -10.27
C ILE A 258 4.21 11.74 -9.97
N LEU A 259 3.39 11.27 -9.04
CA LEU A 259 2.18 11.95 -8.60
C LEU A 259 2.45 13.40 -8.14
N LEU A 260 3.47 13.60 -7.30
CA LEU A 260 3.80 14.93 -6.80
C LEU A 260 4.43 15.81 -7.89
N ALA A 261 5.15 15.22 -8.87
CA ALA A 261 5.77 15.93 -9.98
C ALA A 261 4.75 16.32 -11.07
N THR A 262 3.87 15.39 -11.46
CA THR A 262 2.99 15.53 -12.62
C THR A 262 1.53 15.78 -12.27
N ARG A 263 1.15 15.56 -11.02
CA ARG A 263 -0.24 15.56 -10.53
C ARG A 263 -1.12 14.47 -11.17
N VAL A 264 -0.51 13.43 -11.77
CA VAL A 264 -1.22 12.25 -12.29
C VAL A 264 -1.04 11.09 -11.32
N PRO A 265 -2.12 10.45 -10.83
CA PRO A 265 -2.07 9.40 -9.79
C PRO A 265 -1.74 8.02 -10.39
N VAL A 266 -0.48 7.78 -10.76
CA VAL A 266 0.03 6.55 -11.37
C VAL A 266 0.49 5.50 -10.37
#